data_2518f824c55257405ea9cc3f7d1ffa3f
#
_entry.id   2518f824c55257405ea9cc3f7d1ffa3f
#
_cell.length_a   1.000
_cell.length_b   1.000
_cell.length_c   1.000
_cell.angle_alpha   90.00
_cell.angle_beta   90.00
_cell.angle_gamma   90.00
#
_symmetry.space_group_name_H-M   'P 1'
#
loop_
_entity.id
_entity.type
_entity.pdbx_description
1 polymer ?
#
loop_
_entity_poly.entity_id
_entity_poly.type
_entity_poly.pdbx_seq_one_letter_code
_entity_poly.pdbx_strand_id
1 'polypeptide(L)'
;MINQHSENLFDTQQEKAPAQNYKFSWFDWFCLWYPPGWLILFNRHWQHYHQDPDGWNWFEYGLFLIPGGFYLAMLSRWLRLGCRSPRQEVSEFDSNYQQAFGQEVLGPIVKYYFRGELQQIENLPSRGPLIVAMNHAGMCFPWDFLTLAYLLSETRGWRVQPIASPALFDHPWMVWWLPPKWSQVLGGVRAELNDFEAAIAQGKILLYAPEGIRGPGKGWRKRHQLQKFDVSFMQLSDRYHIPILPVVCIGSEFLHPWSLNVTKLQRLVKLPFFPLSPLMLVLLLFPSMGIWAMKTRLRYFIQPLESAELVTNSNNGRTAAYQQAQKLREKLQIQINKFLGKS
;
A
#
# COMPACT_ATOMS: atom_id res chain seq x y z
N MET A 1 37.00 -24.44 -2.45
CA MET A 1 36.10 -24.72 -1.32
C MET A 1 35.41 -23.43 -0.83
N ILE A 2 34.72 -22.71 -1.71
CA ILE A 2 33.94 -21.51 -1.39
C ILE A 2 32.68 -21.59 -2.28
N ASN A 3 31.73 -22.46 -1.96
CA ASN A 3 30.43 -22.45 -2.69
C ASN A 3 29.32 -23.29 -2.01
N GLN A 4 29.43 -23.57 -0.70
CA GLN A 4 28.36 -24.33 -0.01
C GLN A 4 27.66 -23.57 1.13
N HIS A 5 28.02 -22.29 1.38
CA HIS A 5 27.40 -21.51 2.46
C HIS A 5 26.28 -20.54 2.00
N SER A 6 26.07 -20.39 0.69
CA SER A 6 25.02 -19.49 0.18
C SER A 6 23.67 -20.18 -0.12
N GLU A 7 23.61 -21.49 -0.16
CA GLU A 7 22.36 -22.21 -0.43
C GLU A 7 21.44 -22.39 0.78
N ASN A 8 21.96 -22.30 2.00
CA ASN A 8 21.18 -22.55 3.23
C ASN A 8 20.50 -21.31 3.83
N LEU A 9 20.65 -20.12 3.23
CA LEU A 9 19.98 -18.90 3.71
C LEU A 9 18.57 -18.69 3.10
N PHE A 10 18.16 -19.51 2.13
CA PHE A 10 16.90 -19.38 1.42
C PHE A 10 15.85 -20.43 1.79
N ASP A 11 16.20 -21.38 2.64
CA ASP A 11 15.29 -22.43 3.12
C ASP A 11 14.69 -22.07 4.50
N THR A 12 14.25 -20.81 4.65
CA THR A 12 13.51 -20.39 5.84
C THR A 12 12.05 -20.79 5.70
N GLN A 13 11.76 -21.97 6.25
CA GLN A 13 10.53 -22.33 6.95
C GLN A 13 9.24 -21.73 6.32
N GLN A 14 8.59 -22.56 5.51
CA GLN A 14 7.12 -22.54 5.45
C GLN A 14 6.58 -22.87 6.85
N GLU A 15 6.64 -21.92 7.78
CA GLU A 15 5.83 -21.98 8.99
C GLU A 15 4.37 -21.96 8.53
N LYS A 16 3.69 -23.08 8.77
CA LYS A 16 2.25 -23.17 8.54
C LYS A 16 1.57 -22.01 9.24
N ALA A 17 0.80 -21.24 8.48
CA ALA A 17 -0.06 -20.21 9.04
C ALA A 17 -0.85 -20.74 10.24
N PRO A 18 -1.03 -19.94 11.28
CA PRO A 18 -1.80 -20.37 12.44
C PRO A 18 -3.18 -20.87 11.99
N ALA A 19 -3.62 -21.98 12.55
CA ALA A 19 -4.83 -22.71 12.18
C ALA A 19 -6.17 -21.99 12.47
N GLN A 20 -6.16 -20.65 12.50
CA GLN A 20 -7.33 -19.80 12.73
C GLN A 20 -7.75 -19.13 11.44
N ASN A 21 -8.53 -19.82 10.62
CA ASN A 21 -9.08 -19.23 9.41
C ASN A 21 -10.24 -18.28 9.77
N TYR A 22 -10.04 -16.98 9.58
CA TYR A 22 -11.11 -16.00 9.65
C TYR A 22 -12.01 -16.14 8.42
N LYS A 23 -13.30 -16.34 8.67
CA LYS A 23 -14.29 -16.39 7.58
C LYS A 23 -15.25 -15.22 7.71
N PHE A 24 -15.50 -14.56 6.60
CA PHE A 24 -16.50 -13.49 6.57
C PHE A 24 -17.85 -14.00 7.03
N SER A 25 -18.36 -13.40 8.12
CA SER A 25 -19.74 -13.52 8.55
C SER A 25 -20.66 -12.68 7.63
N TRP A 26 -21.98 -12.80 7.81
CA TRP A 26 -22.92 -11.93 7.11
C TRP A 26 -22.65 -10.43 7.39
N PHE A 27 -22.20 -10.10 8.61
CA PHE A 27 -21.87 -8.74 9.00
C PHE A 27 -20.60 -8.21 8.30
N ASP A 28 -19.61 -9.06 8.06
CA ASP A 28 -18.40 -8.68 7.30
C ASP A 28 -18.75 -8.41 5.84
N TRP A 29 -19.63 -9.23 5.24
CA TRP A 29 -20.14 -8.97 3.90
C TRP A 29 -20.95 -7.67 3.84
N PHE A 30 -21.78 -7.38 4.83
CA PHE A 30 -22.46 -6.09 4.95
C PHE A 30 -21.44 -4.96 5.01
N CYS A 31 -20.41 -5.05 5.87
CA CYS A 31 -19.35 -4.05 6.00
C CYS A 31 -18.58 -3.84 4.69
N LEU A 32 -18.36 -4.89 3.89
CA LEU A 32 -17.70 -4.77 2.58
C LEU A 32 -18.50 -3.90 1.59
N TRP A 33 -19.81 -3.98 1.63
CA TRP A 33 -20.68 -3.22 0.72
C TRP A 33 -21.18 -1.90 1.29
N TYR A 34 -21.01 -1.70 2.60
CA TYR A 34 -21.35 -0.45 3.28
C TYR A 34 -20.06 0.31 3.63
N PRO A 35 -19.70 1.39 2.89
CA PRO A 35 -18.41 2.05 3.02
C PRO A 35 -17.92 2.36 4.44
N PRO A 36 -18.75 2.84 5.38
CA PRO A 36 -18.36 3.05 6.77
C PRO A 36 -17.90 1.77 7.52
N GLY A 37 -18.25 0.60 7.01
CA GLY A 37 -17.89 -0.70 7.59
C GLY A 37 -16.46 -1.17 7.29
N TRP A 38 -15.75 -0.55 6.35
CA TRP A 38 -14.42 -1.03 5.96
C TRP A 38 -13.40 -1.01 7.08
N LEU A 39 -13.42 0.02 7.90
CA LEU A 39 -12.54 0.11 9.07
C LEU A 39 -12.84 -1.00 10.10
N ILE A 40 -14.10 -1.43 10.19
CA ILE A 40 -14.54 -2.51 11.07
C ILE A 40 -13.90 -3.83 10.61
N LEU A 41 -13.88 -4.12 9.31
CA LEU A 41 -13.27 -5.37 8.78
C LEU A 41 -11.83 -5.54 9.25
N PHE A 42 -11.03 -4.49 9.17
CA PHE A 42 -9.62 -4.54 9.55
C PHE A 42 -9.45 -4.79 11.06
N ASN A 43 -10.21 -4.05 11.86
CA ASN A 43 -10.13 -4.17 13.31
C ASN A 43 -10.67 -5.51 13.82
N ARG A 44 -11.76 -6.03 13.24
CA ARG A 44 -12.30 -7.36 13.60
C ARG A 44 -11.34 -8.49 13.24
N HIS A 45 -10.72 -8.43 12.05
CA HIS A 45 -9.72 -9.41 11.66
C HIS A 45 -8.52 -9.38 12.60
N TRP A 46 -8.04 -8.17 12.95
CA TRP A 46 -6.98 -8.01 13.95
C TRP A 46 -7.35 -8.63 15.30
N GLN A 47 -8.53 -8.32 15.81
CA GLN A 47 -9.01 -8.85 17.10
C GLN A 47 -9.20 -10.37 17.10
N HIS A 48 -9.40 -10.99 15.95
CA HIS A 48 -9.47 -12.44 15.82
C HIS A 48 -8.10 -13.10 16.03
N TYR A 49 -7.03 -12.48 15.55
CA TYR A 49 -5.67 -13.02 15.62
C TYR A 49 -4.88 -12.54 16.84
N HIS A 50 -5.19 -11.34 17.33
CA HIS A 50 -4.45 -10.68 18.38
C HIS A 50 -5.38 -10.28 19.54
N GLN A 51 -4.87 -10.41 20.75
CA GLN A 51 -5.55 -9.85 21.92
C GLN A 51 -5.24 -8.35 22.00
N ASP A 52 -6.18 -7.51 21.63
CA ASP A 52 -6.07 -6.05 21.72
C ASP A 52 -7.02 -5.52 22.78
N PRO A 53 -6.53 -5.30 24.04
CA PRO A 53 -7.36 -4.85 25.15
C PRO A 53 -7.89 -3.42 24.94
N ASP A 54 -7.23 -2.64 24.10
CA ASP A 54 -7.61 -1.28 23.79
C ASP A 54 -8.41 -1.19 22.47
N GLY A 55 -8.72 -2.35 21.84
CA GLY A 55 -9.47 -2.44 20.59
C GLY A 55 -10.89 -1.88 20.68
N TRP A 56 -11.55 -1.75 19.54
CA TRP A 56 -12.93 -1.29 19.45
C TRP A 56 -13.92 -2.36 19.93
N ASN A 57 -15.01 -1.95 20.61
CA ASN A 57 -16.08 -2.84 21.01
C ASN A 57 -17.29 -2.76 20.03
N TRP A 58 -18.27 -3.67 20.23
CA TRP A 58 -19.44 -3.75 19.35
C TRP A 58 -20.32 -2.49 19.35
N PHE A 59 -20.44 -1.80 20.49
CA PHE A 59 -21.14 -0.53 20.57
C PHE A 59 -20.45 0.54 19.71
N GLU A 60 -19.14 0.65 19.85
CA GLU A 60 -18.32 1.58 19.06
C GLU A 60 -18.37 1.24 17.56
N TYR A 61 -18.36 -0.04 17.18
CA TYR A 61 -18.59 -0.46 15.77
C TYR A 61 -19.96 -0.05 15.26
N GLY A 62 -21.02 -0.17 16.07
CA GLY A 62 -22.36 0.29 15.72
C GLY A 62 -22.38 1.79 15.41
N LEU A 63 -21.65 2.58 16.19
CA LEU A 63 -21.52 4.02 15.97
C LEU A 63 -20.77 4.35 14.66
N PHE A 64 -19.83 3.53 14.20
CA PHE A 64 -19.14 3.76 12.91
C PHE A 64 -20.12 3.80 11.71
N LEU A 65 -21.25 3.11 11.83
CA LEU A 65 -22.18 2.90 10.74
C LEU A 65 -23.18 4.05 10.57
N ILE A 66 -23.20 5.04 11.47
CA ILE A 66 -24.14 6.18 11.44
C ILE A 66 -23.41 7.51 11.23
N PRO A 67 -24.06 8.51 10.60
CA PRO A 67 -23.47 9.83 10.39
C PRO A 67 -23.05 10.48 11.71
N GLY A 68 -21.81 10.97 11.77
CA GLY A 68 -21.23 11.58 12.97
C GLY A 68 -20.90 10.61 14.10
N GLY A 69 -21.37 9.36 14.04
CA GLY A 69 -21.22 8.39 15.12
C GLY A 69 -19.77 7.99 15.39
N PHE A 70 -18.90 8.08 14.40
CA PHE A 70 -17.47 7.81 14.59
C PHE A 70 -16.84 8.74 15.65
N TYR A 71 -17.24 10.00 15.72
CA TYR A 71 -16.75 10.93 16.73
C TYR A 71 -17.23 10.52 18.14
N LEU A 72 -18.47 10.02 18.25
CA LEU A 72 -19.00 9.46 19.49
C LEU A 72 -18.28 8.16 19.87
N ALA A 73 -17.95 7.31 18.90
CA ALA A 73 -17.16 6.11 19.12
C ALA A 73 -15.76 6.45 19.63
N MET A 74 -15.10 7.46 19.04
CA MET A 74 -13.81 7.95 19.51
C MET A 74 -13.87 8.45 20.95
N LEU A 75 -14.90 9.23 21.29
CA LEU A 75 -15.14 9.72 22.65
C LEU A 75 -15.41 8.55 23.62
N SER A 76 -16.29 7.63 23.25
CA SER A 76 -16.58 6.41 24.01
C SER A 76 -15.33 5.62 24.31
N ARG A 77 -14.53 5.34 23.26
CA ARG A 77 -13.27 4.60 23.42
C ARG A 77 -12.29 5.35 24.32
N TRP A 78 -12.12 6.66 24.12
CA TRP A 78 -11.22 7.48 24.93
C TRP A 78 -11.61 7.46 26.41
N LEU A 79 -12.91 7.61 26.73
CA LEU A 79 -13.42 7.50 28.11
C LEU A 79 -13.20 6.09 28.68
N ARG A 80 -13.52 5.05 27.91
CA ARG A 80 -13.31 3.64 28.29
C ARG A 80 -11.85 3.32 28.60
N LEU A 81 -10.92 3.95 27.87
CA LEU A 81 -9.48 3.79 28.09
C LEU A 81 -8.93 4.65 29.25
N GLY A 82 -9.78 5.35 30.00
CA GLY A 82 -9.34 6.23 31.08
C GLY A 82 -8.69 7.50 30.60
N CYS A 83 -9.23 8.12 29.56
CA CYS A 83 -8.77 9.37 28.94
C CYS A 83 -7.33 9.32 28.40
N ARG A 84 -6.89 8.15 27.93
CA ARG A 84 -5.56 7.97 27.31
C ARG A 84 -5.66 7.49 25.86
N SER A 85 -4.58 7.61 25.12
CA SER A 85 -4.45 6.98 23.81
C SER A 85 -4.35 5.46 23.92
N PRO A 86 -4.78 4.70 22.89
CA PRO A 86 -4.57 3.27 22.81
C PRO A 86 -3.09 2.91 22.94
N ARG A 87 -2.79 1.82 23.63
CA ARG A 87 -1.42 1.31 23.73
C ARG A 87 -0.94 0.83 22.38
N GLN A 88 0.30 1.13 22.09
CA GLN A 88 0.98 0.61 20.93
C GLN A 88 2.11 -0.28 21.43
N GLU A 89 1.88 -1.57 21.48
CA GLU A 89 2.98 -2.49 21.69
C GLU A 89 3.94 -2.44 20.51
N VAL A 90 5.22 -2.63 20.79
CA VAL A 90 6.24 -2.75 19.74
C VAL A 90 5.97 -4.07 19.06
N SER A 91 5.50 -4.03 17.82
CA SER A 91 5.26 -5.22 17.02
C SER A 91 6.18 -5.19 15.81
N GLU A 92 6.77 -6.34 15.54
CA GLU A 92 7.60 -6.60 14.37
C GLU A 92 6.73 -7.09 13.21
N PHE A 93 7.35 -7.21 12.04
CA PHE A 93 6.72 -7.81 10.89
C PHE A 93 6.29 -9.25 11.17
N ASP A 94 5.00 -9.53 11.00
CA ASP A 94 4.43 -10.87 11.12
C ASP A 94 4.00 -11.39 9.72
N SER A 95 4.81 -12.26 9.17
CA SER A 95 4.57 -12.84 7.85
C SER A 95 3.33 -13.74 7.80
N ASN A 96 2.97 -14.38 8.91
CA ASN A 96 1.81 -15.26 9.00
C ASN A 96 0.53 -14.43 9.04
N TYR A 97 0.53 -13.35 9.82
CA TYR A 97 -0.58 -12.42 9.85
C TYR A 97 -0.74 -11.66 8.52
N GLN A 98 0.37 -11.27 7.87
CA GLN A 98 0.32 -10.67 6.53
C GLN A 98 -0.37 -11.62 5.53
N GLN A 99 -0.02 -12.89 5.55
CA GLN A 99 -0.64 -13.89 4.68
C GLN A 99 -2.13 -14.09 5.00
N ALA A 100 -2.47 -14.25 6.28
CA ALA A 100 -3.86 -14.40 6.72
C ALA A 100 -4.71 -13.18 6.32
N PHE A 101 -4.23 -11.96 6.61
CA PHE A 101 -4.91 -10.72 6.21
C PHE A 101 -5.06 -10.61 4.69
N GLY A 102 -4.01 -10.99 3.95
CA GLY A 102 -4.04 -11.06 2.49
C GLY A 102 -5.16 -11.96 1.97
N GLN A 103 -5.22 -13.19 2.44
CA GLN A 103 -6.19 -14.18 1.95
C GLN A 103 -7.62 -13.92 2.46
N GLU A 104 -7.78 -13.54 3.72
CA GLU A 104 -9.06 -13.52 4.41
C GLU A 104 -9.78 -12.17 4.33
N VAL A 105 -9.05 -11.05 4.18
CA VAL A 105 -9.63 -9.70 4.05
C VAL A 105 -9.37 -9.11 2.67
N LEU A 106 -8.10 -9.03 2.24
CA LEU A 106 -7.78 -8.44 0.93
C LEU A 106 -8.34 -9.28 -0.21
N GLY A 107 -8.29 -10.61 -0.11
CA GLY A 107 -8.82 -11.53 -1.13
C GLY A 107 -10.27 -11.22 -1.50
N PRO A 108 -11.22 -11.21 -0.57
CA PRO A 108 -12.60 -10.81 -0.83
C PRO A 108 -12.73 -9.39 -1.41
N ILE A 109 -12.00 -8.41 -0.87
CA ILE A 109 -12.03 -7.03 -1.38
C ILE A 109 -11.52 -6.96 -2.82
N VAL A 110 -10.38 -7.59 -3.12
CA VAL A 110 -9.78 -7.59 -4.46
C VAL A 110 -10.67 -8.33 -5.46
N LYS A 111 -11.18 -9.49 -5.07
CA LYS A 111 -11.99 -10.34 -5.96
C LYS A 111 -13.37 -9.75 -6.26
N TYR A 112 -14.09 -9.30 -5.24
CA TYR A 112 -15.50 -8.92 -5.40
C TYR A 112 -15.71 -7.42 -5.57
N TYR A 113 -14.84 -6.60 -4.97
CA TYR A 113 -15.00 -5.16 -5.01
C TYR A 113 -14.16 -4.51 -6.12
N PHE A 114 -12.83 -4.69 -6.11
CA PHE A 114 -11.94 -4.07 -7.11
C PHE A 114 -11.79 -4.89 -8.40
N ARG A 115 -12.09 -6.18 -8.38
CA ARG A 115 -11.88 -7.08 -9.50
C ARG A 115 -10.47 -6.94 -10.08
N GLY A 116 -9.48 -7.00 -9.16
CA GLY A 116 -8.07 -6.85 -9.51
C GLY A 116 -7.58 -7.99 -10.39
N GLU A 117 -6.78 -7.68 -11.40
CA GLU A 117 -6.19 -8.68 -12.31
C GLU A 117 -4.77 -8.32 -12.73
N LEU A 118 -3.92 -9.34 -12.83
CA LEU A 118 -2.60 -9.25 -13.45
C LEU A 118 -2.67 -9.61 -14.93
N GLN A 119 -1.93 -8.88 -15.75
CA GLN A 119 -1.75 -9.15 -17.16
C GLN A 119 -0.26 -9.17 -17.49
N GLN A 120 0.13 -9.90 -18.54
CA GLN A 120 1.53 -10.09 -18.95
C GLN A 120 2.36 -10.77 -17.84
N ILE A 121 1.76 -11.77 -17.17
CA ILE A 121 2.38 -12.53 -16.06
C ILE A 121 3.61 -13.32 -16.46
N GLU A 122 3.83 -13.55 -17.74
CA GLU A 122 5.04 -14.14 -18.32
C GLU A 122 6.29 -13.30 -18.03
N ASN A 123 6.14 -11.99 -17.79
CA ASN A 123 7.24 -11.09 -17.43
C ASN A 123 7.63 -11.18 -15.94
N LEU A 124 6.85 -11.90 -15.10
CA LEU A 124 7.18 -12.08 -13.69
C LEU A 124 8.38 -13.04 -13.54
N PRO A 125 9.48 -12.61 -12.89
CA PRO A 125 10.57 -13.51 -12.58
C PRO A 125 10.11 -14.62 -11.61
N SER A 126 10.90 -15.69 -11.54
CA SER A 126 10.61 -16.81 -10.64
C SER A 126 10.77 -16.45 -9.17
N ARG A 127 11.75 -15.56 -8.85
CA ARG A 127 12.12 -15.16 -7.48
C ARG A 127 12.70 -13.75 -7.43
N GLY A 128 12.69 -13.15 -6.20
CA GLY A 128 13.42 -11.92 -5.89
C GLY A 128 14.87 -12.16 -5.47
N PRO A 129 15.56 -11.14 -4.96
CA PRO A 129 15.04 -9.82 -4.63
C PRO A 129 14.76 -8.92 -5.84
N LEU A 130 13.81 -8.00 -5.73
CA LEU A 130 13.52 -7.02 -6.78
C LEU A 130 12.73 -5.79 -6.25
N ILE A 131 12.75 -4.71 -7.02
CA ILE A 131 11.96 -3.51 -6.78
C ILE A 131 10.81 -3.50 -7.78
N VAL A 132 9.58 -3.68 -7.32
CA VAL A 132 8.37 -3.50 -8.14
C VAL A 132 8.04 -2.01 -8.20
N ALA A 133 8.24 -1.38 -9.35
CA ALA A 133 8.02 0.06 -9.55
C ALA A 133 6.70 0.31 -10.27
N MET A 134 5.71 0.91 -9.58
CA MET A 134 4.35 1.10 -10.10
C MET A 134 3.90 2.56 -10.01
N ASN A 135 3.10 3.02 -10.99
CA ASN A 135 2.38 4.29 -10.86
C ASN A 135 1.32 4.20 -9.76
N HIS A 136 1.20 5.26 -8.99
CA HIS A 136 0.32 5.33 -7.82
C HIS A 136 -0.54 6.58 -7.85
N ALA A 137 -1.86 6.42 -7.67
CA ALA A 137 -2.80 7.52 -7.66
C ALA A 137 -3.78 7.49 -6.48
N GLY A 138 -3.71 6.47 -5.63
CA GLY A 138 -4.54 6.35 -4.42
C GLY A 138 -4.23 7.46 -3.42
N MET A 139 -5.26 8.25 -3.01
CA MET A 139 -5.03 9.46 -2.21
C MET A 139 -5.07 9.24 -0.71
N CYS A 140 -6.00 8.43 -0.22
CA CYS A 140 -6.19 8.24 1.22
C CYS A 140 -5.57 6.95 1.71
N PHE A 141 -5.89 5.84 1.06
CA PHE A 141 -5.40 4.53 1.42
C PHE A 141 -4.88 3.82 0.16
N PRO A 142 -3.73 3.13 0.21
CA PRO A 142 -3.02 2.66 -0.98
C PRO A 142 -3.60 1.35 -1.54
N TRP A 143 -4.87 1.35 -1.91
CA TRP A 143 -5.57 0.15 -2.41
C TRP A 143 -4.95 -0.45 -3.67
N ASP A 144 -4.40 0.37 -4.55
CA ASP A 144 -3.67 -0.07 -5.73
C ASP A 144 -2.40 -0.85 -5.36
N PHE A 145 -1.70 -0.46 -4.28
CA PHE A 145 -0.55 -1.20 -3.75
C PHE A 145 -0.96 -2.51 -3.08
N LEU A 146 -1.93 -2.46 -2.18
CA LEU A 146 -2.39 -3.65 -1.45
C LEU A 146 -2.97 -4.69 -2.41
N THR A 147 -3.71 -4.25 -3.42
CA THR A 147 -4.25 -5.15 -4.46
C THR A 147 -3.11 -5.80 -5.25
N LEU A 148 -2.09 -5.05 -5.68
CA LEU A 148 -0.95 -5.63 -6.39
C LEU A 148 -0.17 -6.60 -5.51
N ALA A 149 0.14 -6.22 -4.27
CA ALA A 149 0.85 -7.08 -3.33
C ALA A 149 0.12 -8.41 -3.12
N TYR A 150 -1.20 -8.38 -2.92
CA TYR A 150 -2.03 -9.57 -2.83
C TYR A 150 -1.96 -10.43 -4.11
N LEU A 151 -2.15 -9.83 -5.28
CA LEU A 151 -2.13 -10.58 -6.55
C LEU A 151 -0.77 -11.22 -6.83
N LEU A 152 0.34 -10.55 -6.52
CA LEU A 152 1.69 -11.10 -6.63
C LEU A 152 1.91 -12.25 -5.63
N SER A 153 1.40 -12.12 -4.41
CA SER A 153 1.43 -13.18 -3.41
C SER A 153 0.67 -14.43 -3.89
N GLU A 154 -0.54 -14.27 -4.41
CA GLU A 154 -1.34 -15.40 -4.93
C GLU A 154 -0.69 -16.06 -6.16
N THR A 155 -0.03 -15.27 -7.03
CA THR A 155 0.52 -15.79 -8.30
C THR A 155 1.88 -16.45 -8.13
N ARG A 156 2.72 -15.95 -7.22
CA ARG A 156 4.13 -16.38 -7.06
C ARG A 156 4.49 -16.79 -5.63
N GLY A 157 3.58 -16.68 -4.67
CA GLY A 157 3.90 -16.88 -3.25
C GLY A 157 4.79 -15.78 -2.66
N TRP A 158 4.89 -14.63 -3.32
CA TRP A 158 5.80 -13.57 -2.89
C TRP A 158 5.29 -12.84 -1.65
N ARG A 159 6.20 -12.56 -0.72
CA ARG A 159 5.95 -11.65 0.39
C ARG A 159 6.40 -10.24 0.00
N VAL A 160 5.47 -9.49 -0.57
CA VAL A 160 5.74 -8.13 -1.05
C VAL A 160 5.63 -7.13 0.08
N GLN A 161 6.63 -6.26 0.24
CA GLN A 161 6.66 -5.21 1.25
C GLN A 161 6.48 -3.84 0.60
N PRO A 162 5.33 -3.17 0.84
CA PRO A 162 5.09 -1.84 0.28
C PRO A 162 5.96 -0.78 0.99
N ILE A 163 6.59 0.09 0.20
CA ILE A 163 7.22 1.30 0.71
C ILE A 163 6.15 2.38 0.84
N ALA A 164 5.95 2.87 2.05
CA ALA A 164 4.86 3.77 2.38
C ALA A 164 5.34 5.04 3.09
N SER A 165 4.56 6.12 2.93
CA SER A 165 4.83 7.38 3.62
C SER A 165 4.89 7.17 5.14
N PRO A 166 5.83 7.83 5.87
CA PRO A 166 5.88 7.80 7.33
C PRO A 166 4.54 8.12 8.00
N ALA A 167 3.70 8.92 7.35
CA ALA A 167 2.36 9.22 7.86
C ALA A 167 1.47 7.99 8.06
N LEU A 168 1.66 6.91 7.31
CA LEU A 168 0.91 5.67 7.51
C LEU A 168 1.33 4.89 8.77
N PHE A 169 2.46 5.26 9.37
CA PHE A 169 2.98 4.65 10.60
C PHE A 169 2.68 5.49 11.83
N ASP A 170 2.81 6.81 11.72
CA ASP A 170 2.88 7.70 12.88
C ASP A 170 1.75 8.72 12.97
N HIS A 171 0.92 8.86 11.92
CA HIS A 171 -0.14 9.85 11.94
C HIS A 171 -1.19 9.51 13.00
N PRO A 172 -1.65 10.46 13.86
CA PRO A 172 -2.60 10.19 14.94
C PRO A 172 -3.87 9.48 14.49
N TRP A 173 -4.37 9.77 13.30
CA TRP A 173 -5.54 9.09 12.73
C TRP A 173 -5.29 7.60 12.51
N MET A 174 -4.11 7.21 12.00
CA MET A 174 -3.76 5.82 11.81
C MET A 174 -3.67 5.09 13.16
N VAL A 175 -3.07 5.75 14.16
CA VAL A 175 -2.96 5.22 15.53
C VAL A 175 -4.32 4.97 16.18
N TRP A 176 -5.29 5.85 15.94
CA TRP A 176 -6.62 5.73 16.52
C TRP A 176 -7.55 4.80 15.74
N TRP A 177 -7.41 4.72 14.43
CA TRP A 177 -8.31 4.00 13.54
C TRP A 177 -7.92 2.56 13.30
N LEU A 178 -6.65 2.35 12.95
CA LEU A 178 -6.12 1.03 12.63
C LEU A 178 -5.64 0.31 13.89
N PRO A 179 -5.50 -1.01 13.83
CA PRO A 179 -4.85 -1.77 14.88
C PRO A 179 -3.43 -1.27 15.20
N PRO A 180 -2.93 -1.50 16.42
CA PRO A 180 -1.61 -1.05 16.83
C PRO A 180 -0.52 -1.51 15.88
N LYS A 181 0.32 -0.56 15.38
CA LYS A 181 1.45 -0.87 14.48
C LYS A 181 1.09 -1.68 13.22
N TRP A 182 -0.16 -1.64 12.81
CA TRP A 182 -0.72 -2.43 11.72
C TRP A 182 0.11 -2.38 10.43
N SER A 183 0.57 -1.19 10.00
CA SER A 183 1.40 -1.04 8.81
C SER A 183 2.73 -1.77 8.92
N GLN A 184 3.34 -1.83 10.11
CA GLN A 184 4.61 -2.54 10.35
C GLN A 184 4.39 -4.05 10.39
N VAL A 185 3.37 -4.49 11.12
CA VAL A 185 3.01 -5.92 11.23
C VAL A 185 2.74 -6.54 9.86
N LEU A 186 2.13 -5.78 8.95
CA LEU A 186 1.88 -6.19 7.57
C LEU A 186 3.09 -5.98 6.62
N GLY A 187 4.26 -5.65 7.16
CA GLY A 187 5.49 -5.55 6.39
C GLY A 187 5.64 -4.25 5.59
N GLY A 188 4.92 -3.21 5.94
CA GLY A 188 5.17 -1.88 5.38
C GLY A 188 6.57 -1.38 5.76
N VAL A 189 7.28 -0.83 4.78
CA VAL A 189 8.60 -0.21 4.95
C VAL A 189 8.44 1.30 4.83
N ARG A 190 9.06 2.05 5.73
CA ARG A 190 9.02 3.54 5.66
C ARG A 190 9.71 4.03 4.40
N ALA A 191 9.16 5.05 3.78
CA ALA A 191 9.77 5.71 2.62
C ALA A 191 10.93 6.64 3.06
N GLU A 192 11.83 6.09 3.86
CA GLU A 192 13.09 6.70 4.30
C GLU A 192 14.25 5.93 3.70
N LEU A 193 15.32 6.62 3.33
CA LEU A 193 16.42 6.00 2.58
C LEU A 193 17.03 4.81 3.34
N ASN A 194 17.26 4.98 4.64
CA ASN A 194 17.87 3.95 5.48
C ASN A 194 17.01 2.69 5.59
N ASP A 195 15.69 2.85 5.73
CA ASP A 195 14.76 1.72 5.83
C ASP A 195 14.64 0.99 4.49
N PHE A 196 14.65 1.75 3.39
CA PHE A 196 14.66 1.20 2.05
C PHE A 196 15.95 0.39 1.80
N GLU A 197 17.12 0.96 2.13
CA GLU A 197 18.41 0.26 2.02
C GLU A 197 18.45 -1.02 2.88
N ALA A 198 17.98 -0.94 4.13
CA ALA A 198 17.93 -2.09 5.03
C ALA A 198 17.05 -3.21 4.48
N ALA A 199 15.89 -2.88 3.92
CA ALA A 199 14.99 -3.86 3.32
C ALA A 199 15.58 -4.51 2.07
N ILE A 200 16.28 -3.74 1.23
CA ILE A 200 17.02 -4.26 0.06
C ILE A 200 18.14 -5.23 0.50
N ALA A 201 18.94 -4.82 1.48
CA ALA A 201 20.04 -5.64 2.00
C ALA A 201 19.56 -6.99 2.58
N GLN A 202 18.30 -7.05 3.05
CA GLN A 202 17.65 -8.27 3.50
C GLN A 202 17.03 -9.12 2.37
N GLY A 203 17.24 -8.75 1.11
CA GLY A 203 16.74 -9.50 -0.04
C GLY A 203 15.22 -9.45 -0.23
N LYS A 204 14.55 -8.43 0.30
CA LYS A 204 13.09 -8.27 0.23
C LYS A 204 12.60 -7.94 -1.18
N ILE A 205 11.34 -8.30 -1.47
CA ILE A 205 10.61 -7.83 -2.65
C ILE A 205 9.86 -6.56 -2.25
N LEU A 206 10.27 -5.43 -2.81
CA LEU A 206 9.75 -4.12 -2.43
C LEU A 206 8.80 -3.57 -3.47
N LEU A 207 7.66 -3.02 -3.04
CA LEU A 207 6.73 -2.33 -3.91
C LEU A 207 6.87 -0.81 -3.70
N TYR A 208 7.23 -0.10 -4.76
CA TYR A 208 7.61 1.30 -4.72
C TYR A 208 6.83 2.14 -5.72
N ALA A 209 6.44 3.37 -5.31
CA ALA A 209 5.88 4.38 -6.19
C ALA A 209 6.95 5.42 -6.57
N PRO A 210 7.52 5.39 -7.79
CA PRO A 210 8.55 6.35 -8.19
C PRO A 210 8.07 7.81 -8.22
N GLU A 211 6.77 8.04 -8.38
CA GLU A 211 6.15 9.37 -8.30
C GLU A 211 6.14 9.92 -6.86
N GLY A 212 6.20 9.04 -5.85
CA GLY A 212 6.01 9.39 -4.45
C GLY A 212 4.69 10.13 -4.23
N ILE A 213 4.67 11.11 -3.35
CA ILE A 213 3.49 11.93 -3.05
C ILE A 213 2.96 12.75 -4.24
N ARG A 214 3.77 12.92 -5.30
CA ARG A 214 3.35 13.64 -6.52
C ARG A 214 2.32 12.87 -7.34
N GLY A 215 2.33 11.54 -7.25
CA GLY A 215 1.33 10.69 -7.88
C GLY A 215 -0.09 10.98 -7.36
N PRO A 216 -0.39 10.72 -6.08
CA PRO A 216 -1.67 11.08 -5.47
C PRO A 216 -1.97 12.58 -5.53
N GLY A 217 -0.97 13.44 -5.37
CA GLY A 217 -1.11 14.90 -5.36
C GLY A 217 -1.37 15.57 -6.70
N LYS A 218 -1.34 14.83 -7.83
CA LYS A 218 -1.48 15.43 -9.18
C LYS A 218 -2.90 15.95 -9.48
N GLY A 219 -3.91 15.49 -8.77
CA GLY A 219 -5.30 15.85 -8.95
C GLY A 219 -5.95 15.23 -10.21
N TRP A 220 -7.30 15.35 -10.29
CA TRP A 220 -8.10 14.71 -11.34
C TRP A 220 -7.79 15.17 -12.78
N ARG A 221 -7.43 16.43 -12.95
CA ARG A 221 -7.10 16.98 -14.29
C ARG A 221 -5.88 16.33 -14.92
N LYS A 222 -4.92 15.88 -14.11
CA LYS A 222 -3.68 15.20 -14.56
C LYS A 222 -3.76 13.68 -14.39
N ARG A 223 -4.98 13.12 -14.25
CA ARG A 223 -5.13 11.67 -14.21
C ARG A 223 -4.47 11.04 -15.44
N HIS A 224 -3.92 9.87 -15.25
CA HIS A 224 -3.17 9.13 -16.29
C HIS A 224 -1.86 9.80 -16.76
N GLN A 225 -1.45 10.93 -16.16
CA GLN A 225 -0.16 11.57 -16.45
C GLN A 225 0.82 11.26 -15.32
N LEU A 226 1.90 10.56 -15.65
CA LEU A 226 2.95 10.26 -14.68
C LEU A 226 3.70 11.54 -14.31
N GLN A 227 3.88 11.74 -13.03
CA GLN A 227 4.68 12.82 -12.49
C GLN A 227 6.17 12.45 -12.55
N LYS A 228 7.04 13.41 -12.25
CA LYS A 228 8.48 13.21 -12.22
C LYS A 228 8.84 12.07 -11.26
N PHE A 229 9.65 11.11 -11.72
CA PHE A 229 10.12 10.02 -10.90
C PHE A 229 11.26 10.47 -9.97
N ASP A 230 11.26 9.91 -8.79
CA ASP A 230 12.39 9.99 -7.87
C ASP A 230 13.56 9.13 -8.39
N VAL A 231 14.77 9.39 -7.92
CA VAL A 231 15.97 8.70 -8.40
C VAL A 231 16.46 7.61 -7.44
N SER A 232 16.00 7.62 -6.19
CA SER A 232 16.52 6.76 -5.13
C SER A 232 16.44 5.27 -5.49
N PHE A 233 15.31 4.83 -6.04
CA PHE A 233 15.13 3.42 -6.42
C PHE A 233 16.09 2.97 -7.52
N MET A 234 16.45 3.84 -8.48
CA MET A 234 17.46 3.56 -9.49
C MET A 234 18.86 3.46 -8.90
N GLN A 235 19.21 4.39 -7.99
CA GLN A 235 20.50 4.37 -7.30
C GLN A 235 20.64 3.13 -6.42
N LEU A 236 19.58 2.71 -5.73
CA LEU A 236 19.58 1.52 -4.92
C LEU A 236 19.62 0.25 -5.76
N SER A 237 18.88 0.20 -6.87
CA SER A 237 18.94 -0.89 -7.85
C SER A 237 20.34 -1.09 -8.37
N ASP A 238 21.04 -0.02 -8.74
CA ASP A 238 22.42 -0.04 -9.23
C ASP A 238 23.40 -0.49 -8.13
N ARG A 239 23.34 0.13 -6.96
CA ARG A 239 24.24 -0.16 -5.84
C ARG A 239 24.18 -1.62 -5.37
N TYR A 240 22.98 -2.19 -5.32
CA TYR A 240 22.74 -3.54 -4.82
C TYR A 240 22.53 -4.59 -5.92
N HIS A 241 22.66 -4.19 -7.20
CA HIS A 241 22.44 -5.05 -8.37
C HIS A 241 21.09 -5.77 -8.36
N ILE A 242 20.04 -5.05 -7.94
CA ILE A 242 18.69 -5.58 -7.84
C ILE A 242 17.85 -5.12 -9.05
N PRO A 243 17.20 -6.04 -9.77
CA PRO A 243 16.38 -5.69 -10.92
C PRO A 243 15.13 -4.91 -10.52
N ILE A 244 14.66 -4.08 -11.44
CA ILE A 244 13.39 -3.35 -11.32
C ILE A 244 12.36 -4.05 -12.18
N LEU A 245 11.19 -4.33 -11.60
CA LEU A 245 10.00 -4.82 -12.30
C LEU A 245 9.02 -3.66 -12.46
N PRO A 246 8.93 -3.06 -13.65
CA PRO A 246 7.96 -1.99 -13.86
C PRO A 246 6.55 -2.55 -14.01
N VAL A 247 5.58 -1.90 -13.39
CA VAL A 247 4.16 -2.27 -13.46
C VAL A 247 3.32 -1.05 -13.78
N VAL A 248 2.42 -1.17 -14.74
CA VAL A 248 1.42 -0.15 -15.04
C VAL A 248 0.11 -0.54 -14.38
N CYS A 249 -0.38 0.30 -13.48
CA CYS A 249 -1.72 0.18 -12.89
C CYS A 249 -2.70 1.10 -13.63
N ILE A 250 -3.78 0.53 -14.13
CA ILE A 250 -4.92 1.26 -14.71
C ILE A 250 -6.13 1.10 -13.80
N GLY A 251 -6.78 2.20 -13.49
CA GLY A 251 -7.95 2.25 -12.60
C GLY A 251 -7.68 2.92 -11.26
N SER A 252 -6.42 3.06 -10.83
CA SER A 252 -6.06 3.67 -9.55
C SER A 252 -6.55 5.12 -9.40
N GLU A 253 -6.63 5.86 -10.50
CA GLU A 253 -7.14 7.23 -10.51
C GLU A 253 -8.62 7.34 -10.13
N PHE A 254 -9.38 6.27 -10.33
CA PHE A 254 -10.82 6.22 -10.01
C PHE A 254 -11.12 5.79 -8.58
N LEU A 255 -10.10 5.44 -7.80
CA LEU A 255 -10.27 5.14 -6.36
C LEU A 255 -10.80 6.36 -5.60
N HIS A 256 -10.31 7.56 -5.95
CA HIS A 256 -10.71 8.84 -5.36
C HIS A 256 -10.86 9.90 -6.46
N PRO A 257 -11.96 9.86 -7.25
CA PRO A 257 -12.15 10.76 -8.37
C PRO A 257 -12.42 12.22 -7.92
N TRP A 258 -12.33 13.14 -8.90
CA TRP A 258 -12.63 14.57 -8.73
C TRP A 258 -11.79 15.28 -7.67
N SER A 259 -10.60 14.79 -7.41
CA SER A 259 -9.70 15.41 -6.46
C SER A 259 -8.98 16.63 -7.06
N LEU A 260 -8.87 17.67 -6.24
CA LEU A 260 -8.07 18.87 -6.51
C LEU A 260 -7.05 19.02 -5.40
N ASN A 261 -5.77 19.23 -5.72
CA ASN A 261 -4.79 19.52 -4.70
C ASN A 261 -4.74 21.03 -4.42
N VAL A 262 -5.06 21.42 -3.17
CA VAL A 262 -5.07 22.82 -2.74
C VAL A 262 -3.78 23.15 -2.02
N THR A 263 -2.79 23.63 -2.77
CA THR A 263 -1.44 23.89 -2.28
C THR A 263 -1.36 24.94 -1.15
N LYS A 264 -2.30 25.91 -1.12
CA LYS A 264 -2.36 26.90 -0.02
C LYS A 264 -2.76 26.22 1.30
N LEU A 265 -3.78 25.36 1.27
CA LEU A 265 -4.28 24.66 2.44
C LEU A 265 -3.29 23.57 2.89
N GLN A 266 -2.66 22.89 1.95
CA GLN A 266 -1.56 21.96 2.19
C GLN A 266 -0.44 22.58 3.06
N ARG A 267 -0.02 23.80 2.73
CA ARG A 267 1.01 24.52 3.50
C ARG A 267 0.53 24.92 4.90
N LEU A 268 -0.74 25.36 5.02
CA LEU A 268 -1.34 25.76 6.29
C LEU A 268 -1.41 24.60 7.28
N VAL A 269 -1.86 23.42 6.82
CA VAL A 269 -2.03 22.23 7.68
C VAL A 269 -0.78 21.33 7.72
N LYS A 270 0.31 21.73 7.06
CA LYS A 270 1.59 20.98 6.98
C LYS A 270 1.45 19.52 6.52
N LEU A 271 0.49 19.25 5.65
CA LEU A 271 0.31 17.93 5.05
C LEU A 271 1.13 17.81 3.76
N PRO A 272 1.56 16.59 3.37
CA PRO A 272 2.30 16.36 2.12
C PRO A 272 1.49 16.70 0.88
N PHE A 273 0.17 16.56 0.93
CA PHE A 273 -0.82 17.04 -0.04
C PHE A 273 -2.17 17.25 0.67
N PHE A 274 -3.00 18.14 0.14
CA PHE A 274 -4.34 18.37 0.67
C PHE A 274 -5.36 18.23 -0.46
N PRO A 275 -5.93 17.03 -0.65
CA PRO A 275 -6.91 16.80 -1.68
C PRO A 275 -8.27 17.34 -1.25
N LEU A 276 -8.84 18.23 -2.02
CA LEU A 276 -10.26 18.52 -1.94
C LEU A 276 -11.02 17.67 -2.96
N SER A 277 -12.04 17.00 -2.49
CA SER A 277 -12.97 16.21 -3.30
C SER A 277 -14.36 16.37 -2.71
N PRO A 278 -15.45 16.24 -3.50
CA PRO A 278 -16.81 16.16 -2.94
C PRO A 278 -16.96 15.06 -1.88
N LEU A 279 -16.16 14.01 -1.94
CA LEU A 279 -16.11 12.95 -0.93
C LEU A 279 -15.65 13.45 0.45
N MET A 280 -14.96 14.58 0.54
CA MET A 280 -14.53 15.14 1.83
C MET A 280 -15.72 15.48 2.74
N LEU A 281 -16.84 15.94 2.18
CA LEU A 281 -18.05 16.18 2.96
C LEU A 281 -18.60 14.88 3.56
N VAL A 282 -18.56 13.80 2.79
CA VAL A 282 -18.98 12.47 3.26
C VAL A 282 -18.03 11.97 4.34
N LEU A 283 -16.71 12.17 4.19
CA LEU A 283 -15.72 11.80 5.19
C LEU A 283 -15.85 12.58 6.49
N LEU A 284 -16.36 13.81 6.46
CA LEU A 284 -16.67 14.56 7.68
C LEU A 284 -17.84 13.92 8.46
N LEU A 285 -18.84 13.39 7.76
CA LEU A 285 -19.95 12.67 8.40
C LEU A 285 -19.59 11.23 8.78
N PHE A 286 -18.76 10.59 8.00
CA PHE A 286 -18.32 9.20 8.20
C PHE A 286 -16.79 9.11 8.15
N PRO A 287 -16.07 9.53 9.21
CA PRO A 287 -14.61 9.44 9.22
C PRO A 287 -14.09 7.99 9.09
N SER A 288 -14.87 6.99 9.52
CA SER A 288 -14.58 5.57 9.32
C SER A 288 -14.38 5.16 7.86
N MET A 289 -14.88 5.96 6.90
CA MET A 289 -14.61 5.77 5.47
C MET A 289 -13.22 6.23 5.02
N GLY A 290 -12.35 6.69 5.91
CA GLY A 290 -11.01 7.17 5.54
C GLY A 290 -10.12 6.15 4.84
N ILE A 291 -10.38 4.85 5.05
CA ILE A 291 -9.72 3.76 4.32
C ILE A 291 -10.51 3.27 3.10
N TRP A 292 -11.74 3.74 2.92
CA TRP A 292 -12.57 3.32 1.79
C TRP A 292 -12.15 3.99 0.49
N ALA A 293 -12.37 3.30 -0.63
CA ALA A 293 -12.20 3.84 -1.98
C ALA A 293 -13.38 3.48 -2.88
N MET A 294 -13.62 4.25 -3.91
CA MET A 294 -14.69 3.97 -4.86
C MET A 294 -14.41 2.69 -5.64
N LYS A 295 -15.48 1.96 -5.95
CA LYS A 295 -15.42 0.74 -6.73
C LYS A 295 -14.87 1.03 -8.13
N THR A 296 -13.77 0.38 -8.46
CA THR A 296 -13.11 0.46 -9.77
C THR A 296 -12.43 -0.86 -10.08
N ARG A 297 -12.25 -1.17 -11.36
CA ARG A 297 -11.46 -2.34 -11.77
C ARG A 297 -9.98 -1.94 -11.83
N LEU A 298 -9.16 -2.64 -11.04
CA LEU A 298 -7.71 -2.43 -11.02
C LEU A 298 -7.04 -3.45 -11.93
N ARG A 299 -6.37 -2.98 -12.99
CA ARG A 299 -5.64 -3.83 -13.93
C ARG A 299 -4.16 -3.50 -13.88
N TYR A 300 -3.34 -4.53 -13.72
CA TYR A 300 -1.88 -4.41 -13.60
C TYR A 300 -1.21 -5.09 -14.77
N PHE A 301 -0.43 -4.34 -15.51
CA PHE A 301 0.32 -4.81 -16.68
C PHE A 301 1.79 -4.90 -16.31
N ILE A 302 2.28 -6.14 -16.19
CA ILE A 302 3.68 -6.42 -15.82
C ILE A 302 4.55 -6.16 -17.04
N GLN A 303 5.53 -5.26 -16.91
CA GLN A 303 6.46 -4.95 -17.98
C GLN A 303 7.71 -5.83 -17.86
N PRO A 304 8.52 -5.98 -18.94
CA PRO A 304 9.80 -6.66 -18.87
C PRO A 304 10.71 -6.05 -17.79
N LEU A 305 11.52 -6.90 -17.17
CA LEU A 305 12.52 -6.46 -16.17
C LEU A 305 13.46 -5.42 -16.77
N GLU A 306 13.76 -4.39 -16.00
CA GLU A 306 14.84 -3.44 -16.28
C GLU A 306 16.10 -3.89 -15.50
N SER A 307 17.24 -3.95 -16.20
CA SER A 307 18.52 -4.33 -15.59
C SER A 307 19.13 -3.17 -14.80
N ALA A 308 19.70 -3.45 -13.66
CA ALA A 308 20.45 -2.49 -12.84
C ALA A 308 21.80 -2.06 -13.47
N GLU A 309 22.30 -2.78 -14.46
CA GLU A 309 23.65 -2.60 -15.04
C GLU A 309 23.81 -1.30 -15.89
N LEU A 310 22.76 -0.52 -16.03
CA LEU A 310 22.76 0.63 -16.95
C LEU A 310 23.41 1.89 -16.37
N VAL A 311 23.74 1.92 -15.07
CA VAL A 311 24.22 3.15 -14.38
C VAL A 311 25.71 3.14 -14.10
N THR A 312 26.39 2.00 -14.17
CA THR A 312 27.79 1.79 -13.71
C THR A 312 28.86 2.53 -14.51
N ASN A 313 28.56 3.06 -15.69
CA ASN A 313 29.59 3.59 -16.60
C ASN A 313 29.74 5.12 -16.61
N SER A 314 29.12 5.87 -15.72
CA SER A 314 29.22 7.33 -15.72
C SER A 314 29.85 7.91 -14.47
N ASN A 315 30.84 8.80 -14.66
CA ASN A 315 31.46 9.60 -13.60
C ASN A 315 30.47 10.52 -12.83
N ASN A 316 29.17 10.49 -13.18
CA ASN A 316 28.12 11.28 -12.59
C ASN A 316 26.87 10.43 -12.29
N GLY A 317 27.00 9.44 -11.40
CA GLY A 317 25.99 8.43 -11.09
C GLY A 317 24.57 8.99 -10.81
N ARG A 318 24.47 10.14 -10.15
CA ARG A 318 23.16 10.75 -9.86
C ARG A 318 22.47 11.26 -11.12
N THR A 319 23.22 11.85 -12.08
CA THR A 319 22.65 12.34 -13.35
C THR A 319 22.22 11.16 -14.23
N ALA A 320 23.02 10.09 -14.28
CA ALA A 320 22.67 8.88 -15.00
C ALA A 320 21.42 8.20 -14.41
N ALA A 321 21.33 8.05 -13.10
CA ALA A 321 20.17 7.52 -12.40
C ALA A 321 18.90 8.36 -12.70
N TYR A 322 19.04 9.70 -12.72
CA TYR A 322 17.95 10.59 -13.09
C TYR A 322 17.48 10.36 -14.53
N GLN A 323 18.40 10.29 -15.48
CA GLN A 323 18.05 10.05 -16.89
C GLN A 323 17.35 8.70 -17.06
N GLN A 324 17.83 7.63 -16.40
CA GLN A 324 17.21 6.31 -16.45
C GLN A 324 15.80 6.32 -15.82
N ALA A 325 15.64 6.98 -14.66
CA ALA A 325 14.33 7.11 -14.04
C ALA A 325 13.31 7.85 -14.96
N GLN A 326 13.76 8.90 -15.67
CA GLN A 326 12.88 9.60 -16.61
C GLN A 326 12.61 8.78 -17.89
N LYS A 327 13.58 8.03 -18.39
CA LYS A 327 13.35 7.09 -19.51
C LYS A 327 12.31 6.01 -19.12
N LEU A 328 12.42 5.43 -17.93
CA LEU A 328 11.44 4.48 -17.42
C LEU A 328 10.05 5.13 -17.30
N ARG A 329 9.96 6.37 -16.78
CA ARG A 329 8.71 7.12 -16.71
C ARG A 329 8.07 7.29 -18.08
N GLU A 330 8.87 7.65 -19.10
CA GLU A 330 8.39 7.83 -20.49
C GLU A 330 7.88 6.51 -21.07
N LYS A 331 8.63 5.41 -20.90
CA LYS A 331 8.18 4.07 -21.30
C LYS A 331 6.82 3.72 -20.67
N LEU A 332 6.67 3.91 -19.36
CA LEU A 332 5.42 3.62 -18.65
C LEU A 332 4.28 4.56 -19.09
N GLN A 333 4.58 5.84 -19.36
CA GLN A 333 3.57 6.78 -19.89
C GLN A 333 3.05 6.35 -21.26
N ILE A 334 3.92 5.89 -22.15
CA ILE A 334 3.53 5.36 -23.46
C ILE A 334 2.62 4.13 -23.28
N GLN A 335 2.97 3.21 -22.37
CA GLN A 335 2.13 2.05 -22.08
C GLN A 335 0.76 2.44 -21.51
N ILE A 336 0.71 3.40 -20.59
CA ILE A 336 -0.56 3.93 -20.06
C ILE A 336 -1.42 4.46 -21.20
N ASN A 337 -0.85 5.28 -22.09
CA ASN A 337 -1.57 5.84 -23.23
C ASN A 337 -2.12 4.73 -24.15
N LYS A 338 -1.29 3.72 -24.46
CA LYS A 338 -1.67 2.55 -25.25
C LYS A 338 -2.85 1.79 -24.62
N PHE A 339 -2.78 1.49 -23.31
CA PHE A 339 -3.85 0.75 -22.62
C PHE A 339 -5.14 1.57 -22.45
N LEU A 340 -5.07 2.88 -22.55
CA LEU A 340 -6.22 3.79 -22.56
C LEU A 340 -6.77 4.06 -23.96
N GLY A 341 -6.16 3.49 -25.02
CA GLY A 341 -6.54 3.77 -26.40
C GLY A 341 -6.27 5.22 -26.84
N LYS A 342 -5.30 5.87 -26.22
CA LYS A 342 -4.83 7.21 -26.58
C LYS A 342 -3.56 7.05 -27.42
N SER A 343 -3.72 7.15 -28.73
CA SER A 343 -2.59 7.27 -29.67
C SER A 343 -2.00 8.67 -29.66
#